data_226709d4e071961f8c05916ce3eca4a9
#
_entry.id   226709d4e071961f8c05916ce3eca4a9
#
_cell.length_a   1.000
_cell.length_b   1.000
_cell.length_c   1.000
_cell.angle_alpha   90.00
_cell.angle_beta   90.00
_cell.angle_gamma   90.00
#
_symmetry.space_group_name_H-M   'P 1'
#
loop_
_entity.id
_entity.type
_entity.pdbx_description
1 polymer ?
#
loop_
_entity_poly.entity_id
_entity_poly.type
_entity_poly.pdbx_seq_one_letter_code
_entity_poly.pdbx_strand_id
1 'polypeptide(L)'
;MHYITLIALIICSQAWSQKTMNKQWSSSGIEVLQLKSDEVYNIRLYSHEEPVIKTAIYAEGESNESVVLEARNIGDTLRLQTAYSPYFEAYNDKLAAHKVVAIEMTIFVPQDIQIDLEARLASVNTYGRFKELLVQLDQGNGTFENFQGNGRLYTRLGFINLNAVEGVGGQANSVFGKVINKLPESGRFRVEAESRHGNVYLGPSQ
;
A
#
# COMPACT_ATOMS: atom_id res chain seq x y z
N MET A 1 32.96 15.41 -38.16
CA MET A 1 32.59 15.87 -36.78
C MET A 1 31.08 16.11 -36.62
N HIS A 2 30.32 16.53 -37.63
CA HIS A 2 28.88 16.87 -37.53
C HIS A 2 27.97 15.66 -37.29
N TYR A 3 28.33 14.46 -37.71
CA TYR A 3 27.50 13.23 -37.54
C TYR A 3 27.55 12.69 -36.09
N ILE A 4 28.64 12.91 -35.37
CA ILE A 4 28.77 12.47 -33.95
C ILE A 4 27.88 13.33 -33.05
N THR A 5 27.72 14.62 -33.34
CA THR A 5 26.84 15.54 -32.62
C THR A 5 25.35 15.21 -32.82
N LEU A 6 24.99 14.75 -34.03
CA LEU A 6 23.60 14.34 -34.33
C LEU A 6 23.21 13.04 -33.61
N ILE A 7 24.13 12.07 -33.51
CA ILE A 7 23.91 10.81 -32.76
C ILE A 7 23.79 11.06 -31.27
N ALA A 8 24.57 11.98 -30.68
CA ALA A 8 24.47 12.35 -29.27
C ALA A 8 23.14 13.03 -28.93
N LEU A 9 22.50 13.75 -29.86
CA LEU A 9 21.21 14.40 -29.66
C LEU A 9 20.04 13.38 -29.62
N ILE A 10 20.16 12.27 -30.36
CA ILE A 10 19.13 11.23 -30.45
C ILE A 10 19.10 10.37 -29.15
N ILE A 11 20.23 10.21 -28.46
CA ILE A 11 20.33 9.40 -27.22
C ILE A 11 19.71 10.13 -26.04
N CYS A 12 19.58 11.46 -26.05
CA CYS A 12 18.99 12.25 -24.95
C CYS A 12 17.44 12.24 -24.88
N SER A 13 16.74 11.62 -25.83
CA SER A 13 15.27 11.69 -25.89
C SER A 13 14.53 10.55 -25.19
N GLN A 14 15.20 9.70 -24.42
CA GLN A 14 14.57 8.68 -23.56
C GLN A 14 14.22 9.27 -22.19
N ALA A 15 13.52 10.42 -22.16
CA ALA A 15 12.90 10.89 -20.94
C ALA A 15 11.68 10.00 -20.64
N TRP A 16 11.86 9.01 -19.80
CA TRP A 16 10.75 8.21 -19.26
C TRP A 16 9.85 9.17 -18.49
N SER A 17 8.60 9.28 -18.92
CA SER A 17 7.63 10.10 -18.20
C SER A 17 7.33 9.45 -16.86
N GLN A 18 7.75 10.09 -15.78
CA GLN A 18 7.54 9.69 -14.40
C GLN A 18 6.76 10.80 -13.70
N LYS A 19 5.69 10.44 -13.01
CA LYS A 19 4.90 11.38 -12.22
C LYS A 19 5.06 11.08 -10.75
N THR A 20 5.47 12.09 -9.99
CA THR A 20 5.52 12.03 -8.53
C THR A 20 4.51 13.01 -7.94
N MET A 21 3.67 12.53 -7.03
CA MET A 21 2.68 13.35 -6.32
C MET A 21 2.93 13.22 -4.82
N ASN A 22 3.23 14.34 -4.17
CA ASN A 22 3.37 14.42 -2.72
C ASN A 22 2.22 15.23 -2.15
N LYS A 23 1.53 14.69 -1.14
CA LYS A 23 0.47 15.40 -0.43
C LYS A 23 0.63 15.21 1.08
N GLN A 24 0.13 16.19 1.84
CA GLN A 24 0.20 16.18 3.29
C GLN A 24 -1.09 16.76 3.87
N TRP A 25 -1.55 16.16 4.97
CA TRP A 25 -2.72 16.59 5.74
C TRP A 25 -2.36 16.65 7.22
N SER A 26 -2.93 17.63 7.95
CA SER A 26 -2.91 17.57 9.42
C SER A 26 -3.71 16.37 9.89
N SER A 27 -3.21 15.65 10.87
CA SER A 27 -3.96 14.55 11.51
C SER A 27 -4.93 15.04 12.60
N SER A 28 -4.95 16.34 12.88
CA SER A 28 -5.86 16.91 13.89
C SER A 28 -7.32 16.63 13.53
N GLY A 29 -8.03 15.92 14.40
CA GLY A 29 -9.41 15.52 14.19
C GLY A 29 -9.60 14.33 13.24
N ILE A 30 -8.53 13.70 12.78
CA ILE A 30 -8.59 12.47 11.99
C ILE A 30 -8.30 11.28 12.90
N GLU A 31 -9.26 10.38 13.04
CA GLU A 31 -9.10 9.12 13.77
C GLU A 31 -8.91 7.91 12.86
N VAL A 32 -9.40 8.00 11.61
CA VAL A 32 -9.35 6.92 10.64
C VAL A 32 -8.74 7.41 9.32
N LEU A 33 -7.77 6.69 8.80
CA LEU A 33 -7.33 6.78 7.42
C LEU A 33 -7.91 5.61 6.63
N GLN A 34 -8.83 5.90 5.72
CA GLN A 34 -9.35 4.91 4.79
C GLN A 34 -8.64 5.03 3.44
N LEU A 35 -8.00 3.95 3.00
CA LEU A 35 -7.33 3.86 1.71
C LEU A 35 -8.00 2.81 0.84
N LYS A 36 -8.45 3.23 -0.35
CA LYS A 36 -8.97 2.31 -1.37
C LYS A 36 -8.16 2.45 -2.66
N SER A 37 -7.70 1.32 -3.19
CA SER A 37 -6.95 1.33 -4.45
C SER A 37 -7.13 0.04 -5.24
N ASP A 38 -7.45 0.19 -6.52
CA ASP A 38 -7.53 -0.91 -7.49
C ASP A 38 -6.31 -0.97 -8.41
N GLU A 39 -5.54 0.14 -8.53
CA GLU A 39 -4.46 0.32 -9.51
C GLU A 39 -3.06 0.28 -8.91
N VAL A 40 -2.91 0.56 -7.61
CA VAL A 40 -1.60 0.54 -6.94
C VAL A 40 -1.14 -0.90 -6.77
N TYR A 41 0.07 -1.21 -7.22
CA TYR A 41 0.65 -2.55 -7.08
C TYR A 41 1.51 -2.71 -5.83
N ASN A 42 1.99 -1.61 -5.23
CA ASN A 42 2.83 -1.63 -4.03
C ASN A 42 2.48 -0.47 -3.10
N ILE A 43 2.03 -0.79 -1.89
CA ILE A 43 1.70 0.17 -0.84
C ILE A 43 2.68 -0.04 0.30
N ARG A 44 3.41 1.03 0.67
CA ARG A 44 4.28 1.07 1.84
C ARG A 44 3.66 1.99 2.88
N LEU A 45 3.49 1.48 4.10
CA LEU A 45 2.88 2.22 5.20
C LEU A 45 3.83 2.25 6.40
N TYR A 46 4.19 3.45 6.83
CA TYR A 46 5.08 3.70 7.96
C TYR A 46 4.36 4.51 9.03
N SER A 47 4.49 4.09 10.28
CA SER A 47 4.04 4.92 11.40
C SER A 47 5.14 5.86 11.88
N HIS A 48 4.76 7.04 12.37
CA HIS A 48 5.66 8.03 12.92
C HIS A 48 4.97 8.85 14.04
N GLU A 49 5.72 9.72 14.72
CA GLU A 49 5.20 10.47 15.86
C GLU A 49 4.66 11.87 15.49
N GLU A 50 4.92 12.35 14.28
CA GLU A 50 4.46 13.66 13.85
C GLU A 50 2.93 13.67 13.64
N PRO A 51 2.22 14.78 13.97
CA PRO A 51 0.77 14.87 13.82
C PRO A 51 0.35 15.21 12.38
N VAL A 52 0.88 14.48 11.40
CA VAL A 52 0.63 14.69 9.98
C VAL A 52 0.51 13.34 9.25
N ILE A 53 -0.33 13.30 8.23
CA ILE A 53 -0.41 12.20 7.28
C ILE A 53 0.28 12.67 5.99
N LYS A 54 1.28 11.93 5.52
CA LYS A 54 2.03 12.25 4.29
C LYS A 54 1.87 11.12 3.30
N THR A 55 1.70 11.46 2.02
CA THR A 55 1.69 10.48 0.93
C THR A 55 2.66 10.90 -0.16
N ALA A 56 3.37 9.89 -0.70
CA ALA A 56 4.15 10.01 -1.91
C ALA A 56 3.67 8.92 -2.89
N ILE A 57 3.22 9.33 -4.06
CA ILE A 57 2.79 8.43 -5.13
C ILE A 57 3.77 8.60 -6.27
N TYR A 58 4.28 7.47 -6.73
CA TYR A 58 5.11 7.36 -7.91
C TYR A 58 4.36 6.58 -8.97
N ALA A 59 4.17 7.19 -10.13
CA ALA A 59 3.50 6.57 -11.26
C ALA A 59 4.42 6.59 -12.50
N GLU A 60 4.59 5.44 -13.12
CA GLU A 60 5.40 5.23 -14.31
C GLU A 60 4.57 4.59 -15.43
N GLY A 61 4.81 4.99 -16.66
CA GLY A 61 4.12 4.49 -17.84
C GLY A 61 3.51 5.59 -18.69
N GLU A 62 2.99 5.24 -19.85
CA GLU A 62 2.50 6.21 -20.85
C GLU A 62 1.30 7.06 -20.38
N SER A 63 0.48 6.54 -19.46
CA SER A 63 -0.73 7.21 -18.96
C SER A 63 -0.58 7.70 -17.52
N ASN A 64 0.64 7.84 -17.02
CA ASN A 64 0.90 8.25 -15.64
C ASN A 64 0.34 9.64 -15.29
N GLU A 65 0.28 10.56 -16.28
CA GLU A 65 -0.31 11.90 -16.11
C GLU A 65 -1.79 11.85 -15.72
N SER A 66 -2.49 10.78 -16.11
CA SER A 66 -3.91 10.60 -15.80
C SER A 66 -4.17 10.08 -14.38
N VAL A 67 -3.15 9.61 -13.67
CA VAL A 67 -3.29 9.14 -12.29
C VAL A 67 -3.50 10.34 -11.36
N VAL A 68 -4.55 10.27 -10.54
CA VAL A 68 -4.87 11.28 -9.52
C VAL A 68 -5.05 10.62 -8.17
N LEU A 69 -4.73 11.36 -7.10
CA LEU A 69 -5.09 11.01 -5.72
C LEU A 69 -6.24 11.89 -5.28
N GLU A 70 -7.40 11.29 -5.12
CA GLU A 70 -8.54 11.92 -4.48
C GLU A 70 -8.41 11.81 -2.96
N ALA A 71 -8.69 12.92 -2.27
CA ALA A 71 -8.71 12.98 -0.83
C ALA A 71 -9.99 13.69 -0.38
N ARG A 72 -10.71 13.06 0.55
CA ARG A 72 -11.96 13.60 1.11
C ARG A 72 -11.98 13.41 2.63
N ASN A 73 -12.30 14.48 3.36
CA ASN A 73 -12.58 14.39 4.79
C ASN A 73 -14.08 14.18 5.00
N ILE A 74 -14.41 13.12 5.74
CA ILE A 74 -15.80 12.78 6.08
C ILE A 74 -15.83 12.54 7.61
N GLY A 75 -16.23 13.58 8.36
CA GLY A 75 -16.16 13.54 9.82
C GLY A 75 -14.71 13.42 10.30
N ASP A 76 -14.40 12.36 11.03
CA ASP A 76 -13.09 12.02 11.56
C ASP A 76 -12.25 11.11 10.63
N THR A 77 -12.75 10.85 9.43
CA THR A 77 -12.12 9.95 8.47
C THR A 77 -11.53 10.71 7.28
N LEU A 78 -10.22 10.56 7.07
CA LEU A 78 -9.57 10.94 5.81
C LEU A 78 -9.64 9.76 4.84
N ARG A 79 -10.41 9.91 3.77
CA ARG A 79 -10.49 8.93 2.69
C ARG A 79 -9.53 9.31 1.56
N LEU A 80 -8.65 8.38 1.21
CA LEU A 80 -7.75 8.47 0.06
C LEU A 80 -8.12 7.41 -0.97
N GLN A 81 -8.19 7.80 -2.23
CA GLN A 81 -8.45 6.90 -3.33
C GLN A 81 -7.60 7.27 -4.54
N THR A 82 -6.96 6.29 -5.15
CA THR A 82 -6.36 6.47 -6.48
C THR A 82 -7.43 6.32 -7.55
N ALA A 83 -7.37 7.16 -8.55
CA ALA A 83 -8.30 7.14 -9.68
C ALA A 83 -7.60 7.63 -10.95
N TYR A 84 -8.22 7.41 -12.09
CA TYR A 84 -7.84 8.09 -13.32
C TYR A 84 -8.65 9.37 -13.50
N SER A 85 -8.03 10.37 -14.13
CA SER A 85 -8.71 11.62 -14.48
C SER A 85 -10.00 11.35 -15.27
N PRO A 86 -11.10 12.10 -15.03
CA PRO A 86 -12.39 11.90 -15.72
C PRO A 86 -12.32 11.98 -17.25
N TYR A 87 -11.30 12.63 -17.80
CA TYR A 87 -11.07 12.75 -19.26
C TYR A 87 -10.13 11.69 -19.80
N PHE A 88 -9.74 10.70 -18.97
CA PHE A 88 -8.90 9.61 -19.42
C PHE A 88 -9.76 8.60 -20.19
N GLU A 89 -9.57 8.54 -21.50
CA GLU A 89 -10.06 7.46 -22.35
C GLU A 89 -8.94 6.44 -22.53
N ALA A 90 -9.15 5.23 -22.04
CA ALA A 90 -8.24 4.12 -22.33
C ALA A 90 -8.32 3.85 -23.84
N TYR A 91 -7.23 4.10 -24.55
CA TYR A 91 -7.16 3.78 -25.98
C TYR A 91 -7.41 2.30 -26.19
N ASN A 92 -8.49 1.98 -26.88
CA ASN A 92 -8.85 0.61 -27.25
C ASN A 92 -8.09 0.17 -28.51
N ASP A 93 -6.78 0.35 -28.49
CA ASP A 93 -5.87 -0.02 -29.58
C ASP A 93 -5.29 -1.42 -29.29
N LYS A 94 -4.98 -2.18 -30.35
CA LYS A 94 -4.31 -3.49 -30.24
C LYS A 94 -2.93 -3.40 -29.58
N LEU A 95 -2.36 -2.20 -29.48
CA LEU A 95 -1.13 -1.86 -28.73
C LEU A 95 -1.40 -1.52 -27.25
N ALA A 96 -2.64 -1.42 -26.82
CA ALA A 96 -3.00 -1.06 -25.43
C ALA A 96 -2.52 -2.08 -24.39
N ALA A 97 -2.21 -3.31 -24.79
CA ALA A 97 -1.63 -4.34 -23.92
C ALA A 97 -0.25 -3.95 -23.34
N HIS A 98 0.42 -2.91 -23.88
CA HIS A 98 1.72 -2.42 -23.43
C HIS A 98 1.63 -1.12 -22.59
N LYS A 99 0.44 -0.57 -22.40
CA LYS A 99 0.23 0.68 -21.63
C LYS A 99 -0.02 0.41 -20.14
N VAL A 100 0.89 -0.30 -19.52
CA VAL A 100 0.81 -0.57 -18.07
C VAL A 100 1.29 0.67 -17.33
N VAL A 101 0.43 1.22 -16.47
CA VAL A 101 0.83 2.22 -15.49
C VAL A 101 1.18 1.49 -14.20
N ALA A 102 2.43 1.62 -13.78
CA ALA A 102 2.88 1.10 -12.50
C ALA A 102 2.76 2.21 -11.44
N ILE A 103 1.98 1.97 -10.39
CA ILE A 103 1.75 2.95 -9.32
C ILE A 103 2.24 2.37 -8.00
N GLU A 104 3.17 3.07 -7.37
CA GLU A 104 3.59 2.82 -5.99
C GLU A 104 3.09 3.94 -5.08
N MET A 105 2.71 3.60 -3.87
CA MET A 105 2.27 4.55 -2.86
C MET A 105 3.03 4.33 -1.56
N THR A 106 3.61 5.39 -1.03
CA THR A 106 4.20 5.40 0.32
C THR A 106 3.41 6.35 1.18
N ILE A 107 3.01 5.90 2.37
CA ILE A 107 2.19 6.65 3.31
C ILE A 107 2.88 6.67 4.66
N PHE A 108 2.96 7.84 5.27
CA PHE A 108 3.40 8.02 6.64
C PHE A 108 2.21 8.49 7.47
N VAL A 109 1.94 7.81 8.59
CA VAL A 109 0.78 8.06 9.45
C VAL A 109 1.18 8.17 10.92
N PRO A 110 0.48 8.98 11.73
CA PRO A 110 0.63 8.95 13.18
C PRO A 110 0.29 7.57 13.77
N GLN A 111 0.93 7.24 14.90
CA GLN A 111 0.80 5.93 15.56
C GLN A 111 -0.58 5.67 16.19
N ASP A 112 -1.38 6.70 16.41
CA ASP A 112 -2.67 6.68 17.09
C ASP A 112 -3.88 6.65 16.12
N ILE A 113 -3.63 6.56 14.82
CA ILE A 113 -4.67 6.50 13.80
C ILE A 113 -4.99 5.04 13.46
N GLN A 114 -6.28 4.76 13.27
CA GLN A 114 -6.75 3.53 12.65
C GLN A 114 -6.57 3.59 11.14
N ILE A 115 -6.12 2.49 10.55
CA ILE A 115 -5.96 2.35 9.12
C ILE A 115 -6.95 1.30 8.61
N ASP A 116 -7.72 1.66 7.59
CA ASP A 116 -8.61 0.78 6.85
C ASP A 116 -8.17 0.76 5.38
N LEU A 117 -7.51 -0.32 4.97
CA LEU A 117 -6.89 -0.47 3.67
C LEU A 117 -7.57 -1.58 2.86
N GLU A 118 -8.15 -1.20 1.75
CA GLU A 118 -8.73 -2.12 0.75
C GLU A 118 -7.99 -1.96 -0.58
N ALA A 119 -7.44 -3.06 -1.11
CA ALA A 119 -6.76 -3.03 -2.39
C ALA A 119 -7.00 -4.30 -3.21
N ARG A 120 -7.12 -4.13 -4.54
CA ARG A 120 -7.38 -5.25 -5.43
C ARG A 120 -6.11 -6.00 -5.83
N LEU A 121 -5.05 -5.30 -6.21
CA LEU A 121 -3.83 -5.89 -6.80
C LEU A 121 -2.54 -5.49 -6.09
N ALA A 122 -2.61 -4.99 -4.85
CA ALA A 122 -1.45 -4.43 -4.18
C ALA A 122 -0.74 -5.42 -3.26
N SER A 123 0.59 -5.43 -3.30
CA SER A 123 1.38 -5.88 -2.14
C SER A 123 1.45 -4.74 -1.12
N VAL A 124 1.24 -5.08 0.16
CA VAL A 124 1.25 -4.13 1.27
C VAL A 124 2.42 -4.43 2.19
N ASN A 125 3.25 -3.43 2.42
CA ASN A 125 4.39 -3.50 3.32
C ASN A 125 4.23 -2.46 4.43
N THR A 126 4.19 -2.87 5.68
CA THR A 126 4.02 -1.95 6.80
C THR A 126 5.15 -2.07 7.80
N TYR A 127 5.45 -0.96 8.47
CA TYR A 127 6.46 -0.92 9.50
C TYR A 127 6.03 -0.01 10.65
N GLY A 128 6.02 -0.56 11.88
CA GLY A 128 5.85 0.19 13.10
C GLY A 128 4.54 -0.05 13.85
N ARG A 129 4.08 0.99 14.55
CA ARG A 129 2.96 0.93 15.49
C ARG A 129 1.72 1.58 14.90
N PHE A 130 0.57 0.92 15.08
CA PHE A 130 -0.74 1.41 14.65
C PHE A 130 -1.76 1.22 15.79
N LYS A 131 -2.76 2.10 15.89
CA LYS A 131 -3.89 1.93 16.79
C LYS A 131 -4.66 0.65 16.43
N GLU A 132 -5.06 0.56 15.18
CA GLU A 132 -5.67 -0.60 14.55
C GLU A 132 -5.32 -0.62 13.05
N LEU A 133 -5.02 -1.78 12.50
CA LEU A 133 -4.71 -1.97 11.09
C LEU A 133 -5.64 -3.01 10.49
N LEU A 134 -6.56 -2.57 9.64
CA LEU A 134 -7.46 -3.41 8.86
C LEU A 134 -6.95 -3.46 7.43
N VAL A 135 -6.60 -4.64 6.94
CA VAL A 135 -6.09 -4.83 5.57
C VAL A 135 -6.89 -5.90 4.88
N GLN A 136 -7.49 -5.55 3.75
CA GLN A 136 -8.20 -6.46 2.89
C GLN A 136 -7.64 -6.41 1.47
N LEU A 137 -7.03 -7.53 1.04
CA LEU A 137 -6.45 -7.66 -0.30
C LEU A 137 -7.22 -8.71 -1.09
N ASP A 138 -7.52 -8.41 -2.36
CA ASP A 138 -8.04 -9.43 -3.26
C ASP A 138 -6.89 -10.28 -3.83
N GLN A 139 -5.87 -9.64 -4.40
CA GLN A 139 -4.65 -10.29 -4.89
C GLN A 139 -3.45 -9.46 -4.44
N GLY A 140 -2.58 -10.03 -3.64
CA GLY A 140 -1.40 -9.36 -3.14
C GLY A 140 -0.91 -9.93 -1.82
N ASN A 141 0.32 -9.61 -1.50
CA ASN A 141 0.99 -10.10 -0.31
C ASN A 141 0.99 -9.03 0.78
N GLY A 142 0.85 -9.44 2.03
CA GLY A 142 1.01 -8.58 3.19
C GLY A 142 2.30 -8.90 3.94
N THR A 143 3.16 -7.90 4.12
CA THR A 143 4.37 -7.99 4.96
C THR A 143 4.30 -6.90 6.03
N PHE A 144 4.37 -7.29 7.29
CA PHE A 144 4.18 -6.43 8.45
C PHE A 144 5.38 -6.60 9.39
N GLU A 145 6.23 -5.56 9.45
CA GLU A 145 7.48 -5.61 10.19
C GLU A 145 7.43 -4.71 11.43
N ASN A 146 8.01 -5.19 12.53
CA ASN A 146 7.99 -4.50 13.83
C ASN A 146 6.57 -4.06 14.24
N PHE A 147 5.61 -4.90 13.92
CA PHE A 147 4.20 -4.59 14.11
C PHE A 147 3.84 -4.49 15.59
N GLN A 148 3.19 -3.38 15.96
CA GLN A 148 2.59 -3.19 17.26
C GLN A 148 1.20 -2.58 17.09
N GLY A 149 0.18 -3.24 17.60
CA GLY A 149 -1.21 -2.77 17.53
C GLY A 149 -2.20 -3.90 17.37
N ASN A 150 -3.47 -3.55 17.23
CA ASN A 150 -4.49 -4.51 16.83
C ASN A 150 -4.52 -4.62 15.31
N GLY A 151 -4.87 -5.80 14.77
CA GLY A 151 -4.91 -5.98 13.32
C GLY A 151 -5.87 -7.07 12.88
N ARG A 152 -6.54 -6.82 11.74
CA ARG A 152 -7.21 -7.83 10.94
C ARG A 152 -6.66 -7.79 9.53
N LEU A 153 -6.02 -8.88 9.13
CA LEU A 153 -5.27 -8.97 7.90
C LEU A 153 -5.86 -10.08 7.06
N TYR A 154 -6.38 -9.73 5.89
CA TYR A 154 -6.97 -10.69 4.98
C TYR A 154 -6.40 -10.56 3.57
N THR A 155 -6.12 -11.70 2.94
CA THR A 155 -5.86 -11.77 1.50
C THR A 155 -6.57 -12.97 0.88
N ARG A 156 -7.20 -12.76 -0.29
CA ARG A 156 -7.80 -13.85 -1.04
C ARG A 156 -6.74 -14.69 -1.77
N LEU A 157 -5.80 -14.01 -2.43
CA LEU A 157 -4.69 -14.64 -3.17
C LEU A 157 -3.37 -13.95 -2.77
N GLY A 158 -2.58 -14.59 -1.93
CA GLY A 158 -1.28 -14.08 -1.48
C GLY A 158 -0.91 -14.60 -0.11
N PHE A 159 0.28 -14.31 0.33
CA PHE A 159 0.76 -14.66 1.68
C PHE A 159 0.60 -13.48 2.64
N ILE A 160 0.55 -13.81 3.94
CA ILE A 160 0.69 -12.85 5.03
C ILE A 160 1.92 -13.25 5.84
N ASN A 161 2.84 -12.31 6.00
CA ASN A 161 4.02 -12.43 6.84
C ASN A 161 4.03 -11.29 7.86
N LEU A 162 3.91 -11.61 9.15
CA LEU A 162 3.89 -10.62 10.22
C LEU A 162 4.96 -10.96 11.25
N ASN A 163 5.82 -9.99 11.51
CA ASN A 163 6.81 -9.97 12.57
C ASN A 163 6.42 -8.90 13.60
N ALA A 164 5.95 -9.34 14.76
CA ALA A 164 5.40 -8.46 15.79
C ALA A 164 6.37 -8.27 16.95
N VAL A 165 6.31 -7.10 17.55
CA VAL A 165 7.03 -6.83 18.80
C VAL A 165 6.36 -7.54 19.97
N GLU A 166 7.04 -7.58 21.12
CA GLU A 166 6.52 -8.17 22.35
C GLU A 166 5.16 -7.58 22.74
N GLY A 167 4.27 -8.43 23.29
CA GLY A 167 2.93 -8.04 23.74
C GLY A 167 1.84 -8.16 22.66
N VAL A 168 2.16 -8.59 21.45
CA VAL A 168 1.17 -8.91 20.42
C VAL A 168 0.87 -10.39 20.42
N GLY A 169 -0.41 -10.76 20.62
CA GLY A 169 -0.93 -12.10 20.40
C GLY A 169 -1.51 -12.25 19.01
N GLY A 170 -1.54 -13.48 18.47
CA GLY A 170 -1.99 -13.69 17.10
C GLY A 170 -2.78 -14.97 16.89
N GLN A 171 -3.77 -14.89 15.99
CA GLN A 171 -4.47 -16.02 15.41
C GLN A 171 -4.25 -16.01 13.90
N ALA A 172 -3.94 -17.18 13.34
CA ALA A 172 -3.66 -17.33 11.92
C ALA A 172 -4.51 -18.44 11.31
N ASN A 173 -5.02 -18.20 10.11
CA ASN A 173 -5.77 -19.17 9.33
C ASN A 173 -5.33 -19.16 7.86
N SER A 174 -5.39 -20.32 7.22
CA SER A 174 -5.30 -20.41 5.76
C SER A 174 -6.13 -21.59 5.26
N VAL A 175 -6.95 -21.32 4.22
CA VAL A 175 -7.80 -22.37 3.64
C VAL A 175 -6.98 -23.34 2.76
N PHE A 176 -6.10 -22.78 1.91
CA PHE A 176 -5.32 -23.58 0.93
C PHE A 176 -3.81 -23.31 1.02
N GLY A 177 -3.31 -22.98 2.22
CA GLY A 177 -1.89 -22.72 2.46
C GLY A 177 -1.40 -23.31 3.78
N LYS A 178 -0.15 -23.04 4.09
CA LYS A 178 0.47 -23.42 5.37
C LYS A 178 0.32 -22.29 6.36
N VAL A 179 0.06 -22.63 7.62
CA VAL A 179 0.03 -21.72 8.75
C VAL A 179 1.19 -22.01 9.69
N ILE A 180 1.96 -20.96 10.01
CA ILE A 180 2.98 -20.98 11.04
C ILE A 180 2.71 -19.82 11.97
N ASN A 181 2.23 -20.09 13.17
CA ASN A 181 2.02 -19.10 14.20
C ASN A 181 2.96 -19.36 15.38
N LYS A 182 3.87 -18.42 15.63
CA LYS A 182 4.81 -18.42 16.75
C LYS A 182 4.50 -17.35 17.79
N LEU A 183 3.43 -16.57 17.59
CA LEU A 183 2.96 -15.60 18.58
C LEU A 183 2.10 -16.32 19.64
N PRO A 184 2.02 -15.76 20.87
CA PRO A 184 1.07 -16.25 21.87
C PRO A 184 -0.38 -16.06 21.40
N GLU A 185 -1.31 -16.88 21.88
CA GLU A 185 -2.74 -16.74 21.55
C GLU A 185 -3.35 -15.45 22.08
N SER A 186 -2.78 -14.88 23.14
CA SER A 186 -3.26 -13.66 23.78
C SER A 186 -2.10 -12.70 24.04
N GLY A 187 -2.40 -11.39 24.01
CA GLY A 187 -1.46 -10.32 24.28
C GLY A 187 -2.20 -9.03 24.60
N ARG A 188 -1.44 -7.96 24.84
CA ARG A 188 -2.01 -6.60 24.99
C ARG A 188 -2.70 -6.15 23.70
N PHE A 189 -2.16 -6.58 22.57
CA PHE A 189 -2.70 -6.34 21.24
C PHE A 189 -3.03 -7.69 20.59
N ARG A 190 -3.97 -7.70 19.67
CA ARG A 190 -4.42 -8.91 18.99
C ARG A 190 -4.38 -8.74 17.49
N VAL A 191 -3.82 -9.74 16.81
CA VAL A 191 -3.82 -9.84 15.34
C VAL A 191 -4.58 -11.10 14.91
N GLU A 192 -5.47 -10.92 13.94
CA GLU A 192 -6.14 -11.98 13.22
C GLU A 192 -5.68 -11.92 11.76
N ALA A 193 -5.04 -12.99 11.27
CA ALA A 193 -4.52 -13.05 9.92
C ALA A 193 -5.10 -14.24 9.17
N GLU A 194 -5.67 -13.99 8.00
CA GLU A 194 -6.28 -15.01 7.17
C GLU A 194 -5.86 -14.87 5.70
N SER A 195 -5.45 -15.98 5.11
CA SER A 195 -5.30 -16.11 3.66
C SER A 195 -6.20 -17.22 3.13
N ARG A 196 -6.91 -16.97 2.02
CA ARG A 196 -7.65 -18.05 1.37
C ARG A 196 -6.72 -18.95 0.54
N HIS A 197 -5.84 -18.34 -0.27
CA HIS A 197 -4.86 -19.05 -1.11
C HIS A 197 -3.48 -18.46 -0.89
N GLY A 198 -2.78 -18.97 0.11
CA GLY A 198 -1.42 -18.58 0.44
C GLY A 198 -1.04 -18.91 1.87
N ASN A 199 0.21 -18.77 2.19
CA ASN A 199 0.72 -19.08 3.51
C ASN A 199 0.51 -17.92 4.48
N VAL A 200 0.33 -18.23 5.76
CA VAL A 200 0.29 -17.24 6.84
C VAL A 200 1.40 -17.56 7.83
N TYR A 201 2.27 -16.60 8.06
CA TYR A 201 3.31 -16.62 9.06
C TYR A 201 3.10 -15.50 10.05
N LEU A 202 3.01 -15.82 11.34
CA LEU A 202 3.06 -14.87 12.45
C LEU A 202 4.23 -15.23 13.35
N GLY A 203 5.13 -14.30 13.60
CA GLY A 203 6.30 -14.51 14.44
C GLY A 203 6.76 -13.27 15.19
N PRO A 204 7.69 -13.43 16.14
CA PRO A 204 8.29 -12.28 16.81
C PRO A 204 9.21 -11.52 15.86
N SER A 205 9.28 -10.20 16.05
CA SER A 205 10.29 -9.35 15.43
C SER A 205 11.68 -9.71 15.96
N GLN A 206 12.67 -9.69 15.09
CA GLN A 206 14.08 -9.97 15.46
C GLN A 206 14.76 -8.73 16.02
#